data_fa2e9e249c3611519f982d17c2803aad
#
_entry.id   fa2e9e249c3611519f982d17c2803aad
#
_cell.length_a   1.000
_cell.length_b   1.000
_cell.length_c   1.000
_cell.angle_alpha   90.00
_cell.angle_beta   90.00
_cell.angle_gamma   90.00
#
_symmetry.space_group_name_H-M   'P 1'
#
loop_
_entity.id
_entity.type
_entity.pdbx_description
1 polymer ?
#
loop_
_entity_poly.entity_id
_entity_poly.type
_entity_poly.pdbx_seq_one_letter_code
_entity_poly.pdbx_strand_id
1 'polypeptide(L)'
;KDVKVAVFARGDSADKAKSAGADIVGAEELVEEVASGKINFDRCISTPEMMPLVGKLGKVLGPRGMMPNPRTGTVTNDVDEAVKSAKSGAVEFRAEKGGVIHAGIGKASFSEKAISENIIEFIGAVRKEKPSGAKGTYIKKVSLSSTMGPGVSVDTGAI
;
A
#
# COMPACT_ATOMS: atom_id res chain seq x y z
N LYS A 1 -5.47 3.63 13.41
CA LYS A 1 -5.07 4.94 12.87
C LYS A 1 -5.89 5.17 11.62
N ASP A 2 -6.61 6.26 11.59
CA ASP A 2 -7.36 6.62 10.39
C ASP A 2 -6.35 6.97 9.29
N VAL A 3 -6.38 6.18 8.20
CA VAL A 3 -5.50 6.37 7.05
C VAL A 3 -6.08 7.50 6.21
N LYS A 4 -5.35 8.59 6.06
CA LYS A 4 -5.74 9.69 5.20
C LYS A 4 -5.38 9.36 3.75
N VAL A 5 -6.39 9.39 2.90
CA VAL A 5 -6.26 9.04 1.48
C VAL A 5 -6.35 10.32 0.63
N ALA A 6 -5.31 10.57 -0.16
CA ALA A 6 -5.29 11.61 -1.17
C ALA A 6 -5.57 11.02 -2.56
N VAL A 7 -6.42 11.67 -3.32
CA VAL A 7 -6.79 11.25 -4.67
C VAL A 7 -6.48 12.36 -5.67
N PHE A 8 -5.67 12.03 -6.66
CA PHE A 8 -5.39 12.88 -7.81
C PHE A 8 -6.34 12.52 -8.95
N ALA A 9 -7.39 13.28 -9.10
CA ALA A 9 -8.42 13.08 -10.12
C ALA A 9 -9.00 14.40 -10.61
N ARG A 10 -9.57 14.39 -11.82
CA ARG A 10 -10.27 15.52 -12.43
C ARG A 10 -11.75 15.17 -12.67
N GLY A 11 -12.61 16.20 -12.69
CA GLY A 11 -14.01 16.09 -13.06
C GLY A 11 -14.77 15.03 -12.25
N ASP A 12 -15.53 14.19 -12.94
CA ASP A 12 -16.41 13.18 -12.34
C ASP A 12 -15.68 12.19 -11.44
N SER A 13 -14.41 11.88 -11.73
CA SER A 13 -13.59 11.00 -10.90
C SER A 13 -13.25 11.65 -9.54
N ALA A 14 -13.14 12.97 -9.48
CA ALA A 14 -12.95 13.69 -8.24
C ALA A 14 -14.19 13.65 -7.35
N ASP A 15 -15.38 13.77 -7.94
CA ASP A 15 -16.65 13.71 -7.20
C ASP A 15 -16.92 12.29 -6.69
N LYS A 16 -16.61 11.26 -7.47
CA LYS A 16 -16.63 9.87 -7.03
C LYS A 16 -15.67 9.63 -5.86
N ALA A 17 -14.45 10.16 -5.94
CA ALA A 17 -13.47 10.05 -4.85
C ALA A 17 -13.99 10.66 -3.54
N LYS A 18 -14.62 11.82 -3.60
CA LYS A 18 -15.26 12.46 -2.43
C LYS A 18 -16.38 11.61 -1.86
N SER A 19 -17.25 11.08 -2.73
CA SER A 19 -18.35 10.20 -2.34
C SER A 19 -17.87 8.90 -1.70
N ALA A 20 -16.74 8.34 -2.16
CA ALA A 20 -16.09 7.17 -1.58
C ALA A 20 -15.41 7.44 -0.24
N GLY A 21 -15.32 8.72 0.16
CA GLY A 21 -14.78 9.15 1.43
C GLY A 21 -13.28 9.47 1.40
N ALA A 22 -12.71 9.87 0.27
CA ALA A 22 -11.35 10.37 0.22
C ALA A 22 -11.23 11.66 1.05
N ASP A 23 -10.12 11.78 1.80
CA ASP A 23 -9.91 12.92 2.71
C ASP A 23 -9.42 14.16 1.97
N ILE A 24 -8.61 13.95 0.95
CA ILE A 24 -8.05 15.02 0.12
C ILE A 24 -8.27 14.62 -1.35
N VAL A 25 -8.96 15.48 -2.09
CA VAL A 25 -9.17 15.28 -3.53
C VAL A 25 -8.79 16.55 -4.25
N GLY A 26 -7.92 16.42 -5.23
CA GLY A 26 -7.46 17.55 -6.01
C GLY A 26 -6.82 17.14 -7.33
N ALA A 27 -6.66 18.12 -8.21
CA ALA A 27 -5.97 17.94 -9.48
C ALA A 27 -4.59 18.63 -9.42
N GLU A 28 -4.39 19.64 -10.22
CA GLU A 28 -3.11 20.37 -10.33
C GLU A 28 -2.74 21.12 -9.05
N GLU A 29 -3.72 21.67 -8.36
CA GLU A 29 -3.54 22.37 -7.09
C GLU A 29 -2.90 21.47 -6.03
N LEU A 30 -3.39 20.24 -5.93
CA LEU A 30 -2.84 19.26 -5.01
C LEU A 30 -1.41 18.85 -5.39
N VAL A 31 -1.11 18.79 -6.69
CA VAL A 31 0.26 18.52 -7.18
C VAL A 31 1.21 19.61 -6.72
N GLU A 32 0.83 20.88 -6.80
CA GLU A 32 1.64 22.01 -6.36
C GLU A 32 1.83 22.03 -4.83
N GLU A 33 0.80 21.73 -4.07
CA GLU A 33 0.89 21.61 -2.61
C GLU A 33 1.88 20.51 -2.19
N VAL A 34 1.79 19.35 -2.80
CA VAL A 34 2.70 18.23 -2.53
C VAL A 34 4.12 18.54 -3.00
N ALA A 35 4.29 19.22 -4.13
CA ALA A 35 5.60 19.69 -4.60
C ALA A 35 6.26 20.66 -3.62
N SER A 36 5.47 21.50 -2.93
CA SER A 36 5.94 22.40 -1.88
C SER A 36 6.28 21.70 -0.56
N GLY A 37 6.05 20.36 -0.48
CA GLY A 37 6.37 19.54 0.68
C GLY A 37 5.24 19.38 1.71
N LYS A 38 4.05 19.93 1.44
CA LYS A 38 2.87 19.76 2.28
C LYS A 38 2.22 18.39 2.03
N ILE A 39 2.61 17.38 2.78
CA ILE A 39 2.08 16.02 2.68
C ILE A 39 1.31 15.71 3.96
N ASN A 40 -0.02 15.75 3.89
CA ASN A 40 -0.92 15.50 5.01
C ASN A 40 -1.74 14.22 4.81
N PHE A 41 -1.23 13.25 4.05
CA PHE A 41 -1.89 11.98 3.75
C PHE A 41 -0.91 10.80 3.92
N ASP A 42 -1.48 9.62 4.13
CA ASP A 42 -0.72 8.38 4.30
C ASP A 42 -0.73 7.52 3.01
N ARG A 43 -1.74 7.69 2.15
CA ARG A 43 -1.93 6.97 0.89
C ARG A 43 -2.28 7.89 -0.25
N CYS A 44 -1.82 7.53 -1.44
CA CYS A 44 -2.04 8.28 -2.65
C CYS A 44 -2.63 7.39 -3.75
N ILE A 45 -3.72 7.84 -4.33
CA ILE A 45 -4.39 7.22 -5.48
C ILE A 45 -4.39 8.23 -6.62
N SER A 46 -4.23 7.76 -7.84
CA SER A 46 -4.24 8.62 -9.03
C SER A 46 -5.03 7.99 -10.16
N THR A 47 -5.68 8.82 -10.95
CA THR A 47 -6.17 8.38 -12.26
C THR A 47 -5.03 8.32 -13.26
N PRO A 48 -5.10 7.45 -14.29
CA PRO A 48 -4.05 7.37 -15.33
C PRO A 48 -3.78 8.70 -16.02
N GLU A 49 -4.78 9.54 -16.17
CA GLU A 49 -4.69 10.88 -16.78
C GLU A 49 -3.81 11.85 -15.98
N MET A 50 -3.80 11.71 -14.65
CA MET A 50 -3.02 12.55 -13.76
C MET A 50 -1.57 12.07 -13.57
N MET A 51 -1.26 10.84 -14.01
CA MET A 51 0.08 10.25 -13.83
C MET A 51 1.23 11.07 -14.40
N PRO A 52 1.11 11.75 -15.57
CA PRO A 52 2.20 12.61 -16.07
C PRO A 52 2.54 13.77 -15.12
N LEU A 53 1.57 14.30 -14.38
CA LEU A 53 1.75 15.36 -13.40
C LEU A 53 2.27 14.80 -12.07
N VAL A 54 1.66 13.72 -11.59
CA VAL A 54 2.08 13.01 -10.36
C VAL A 54 3.49 12.42 -10.51
N GLY A 55 3.89 12.04 -11.72
CA GLY A 55 5.26 11.59 -12.03
C GLY A 55 6.34 12.61 -11.65
N LYS A 56 6.05 13.90 -11.74
CA LYS A 56 6.95 14.99 -11.32
C LYS A 56 7.18 14.98 -9.81
N LEU A 57 6.22 14.46 -9.04
CA LEU A 57 6.29 14.30 -7.57
C LEU A 57 7.10 13.08 -7.13
N GLY A 58 7.61 12.29 -8.07
CA GLY A 58 8.37 11.07 -7.78
C GLY A 58 9.55 11.28 -6.85
N LYS A 59 10.19 12.45 -6.89
CA LYS A 59 11.29 12.83 -5.99
C LYS A 59 10.82 13.02 -4.53
N VAL A 60 9.56 13.38 -4.32
CA VAL A 60 8.98 13.67 -3.00
C VAL A 60 8.22 12.45 -2.46
N LEU A 61 7.40 11.82 -3.29
CA LEU A 61 6.56 10.67 -2.91
C LEU A 61 7.31 9.33 -2.94
N GLY A 62 8.31 9.18 -3.83
CA GLY A 62 9.08 7.96 -4.00
C GLY A 62 9.81 7.50 -2.74
N PRO A 63 10.63 8.35 -2.09
CA PRO A 63 11.33 7.97 -0.85
C PRO A 63 10.40 7.60 0.31
N ARG A 64 9.16 8.12 0.28
CA ARG A 64 8.14 7.83 1.31
C ARG A 64 7.30 6.60 1.00
N GLY A 65 7.50 5.96 -0.16
CA GLY A 65 6.70 4.79 -0.58
C GLY A 65 5.25 5.11 -0.90
N MET A 66 4.91 6.39 -1.15
CA MET A 66 3.54 6.85 -1.44
C MET A 66 3.29 7.12 -2.92
N MET A 67 4.22 6.73 -3.80
CA MET A 67 4.06 6.92 -5.24
C MET A 67 2.99 5.97 -5.80
N PRO A 68 1.95 6.48 -6.49
CA PRO A 68 0.96 5.61 -7.12
C PRO A 68 1.59 4.66 -8.14
N ASN A 69 1.16 3.40 -8.14
CA ASN A 69 1.68 2.38 -9.02
C ASN A 69 0.50 1.57 -9.63
N PRO A 70 0.45 1.39 -10.96
CA PRO A 70 -0.57 0.56 -11.60
C PRO A 70 -0.61 -0.89 -11.11
N ARG A 71 0.56 -1.45 -10.73
CA ARG A 71 0.66 -2.84 -10.23
C ARG A 71 0.00 -3.06 -8.88
N THR A 72 -0.04 -2.03 -8.05
CA THR A 72 -0.66 -2.08 -6.72
C THR A 72 -2.12 -1.63 -6.71
N GLY A 73 -2.69 -1.34 -7.90
CA GLY A 73 -4.06 -0.87 -8.04
C GLY A 73 -4.30 0.57 -7.54
N THR A 74 -3.22 1.31 -7.23
CA THR A 74 -3.33 2.71 -6.80
C THR A 74 -3.40 3.70 -7.97
N VAL A 75 -3.25 3.19 -9.21
CA VAL A 75 -3.54 3.92 -10.45
C VAL A 75 -4.68 3.22 -11.16
N THR A 76 -5.87 3.77 -11.05
CA THR A 76 -7.09 3.17 -11.61
C THR A 76 -8.10 4.24 -11.99
N ASN A 77 -9.01 3.88 -12.89
CA ASN A 77 -10.20 4.67 -13.19
C ASN A 77 -11.31 4.45 -12.16
N ASP A 78 -11.31 3.27 -11.49
CA ASP A 78 -12.26 2.92 -10.44
C ASP A 78 -11.77 3.41 -9.08
N VAL A 79 -11.90 4.73 -8.89
CA VAL A 79 -11.41 5.43 -7.70
C VAL A 79 -12.16 4.98 -6.45
N ASP A 80 -13.45 4.63 -6.57
CA ASP A 80 -14.29 4.22 -5.45
C ASP A 80 -13.77 2.95 -4.76
N GLU A 81 -13.43 1.93 -5.54
CA GLU A 81 -12.87 0.68 -5.01
C GLU A 81 -11.47 0.90 -4.42
N ALA A 82 -10.64 1.70 -5.08
CA ALA A 82 -9.31 2.01 -4.61
C ALA A 82 -9.33 2.75 -3.27
N VAL A 83 -10.22 3.71 -3.09
CA VAL A 83 -10.38 4.46 -1.82
C VAL A 83 -10.89 3.55 -0.71
N LYS A 84 -11.91 2.72 -0.99
CA LYS A 84 -12.42 1.74 -0.03
C LYS A 84 -11.34 0.74 0.40
N SER A 85 -10.59 0.21 -0.55
CA SER A 85 -9.46 -0.70 -0.29
C SER A 85 -8.36 -0.03 0.54
N ALA A 86 -7.98 1.20 0.21
CA ALA A 86 -6.98 1.96 0.97
C ALA A 86 -7.45 2.24 2.41
N LYS A 87 -8.73 2.54 2.62
CA LYS A 87 -9.31 2.76 3.96
C LYS A 87 -9.52 1.47 4.76
N SER A 88 -9.76 0.34 4.10
CA SER A 88 -9.84 -0.96 4.76
C SER A 88 -8.49 -1.46 5.31
N GLY A 89 -7.40 -0.75 5.02
CA GLY A 89 -6.08 -1.07 5.55
C GLY A 89 -5.26 -1.98 4.67
N ALA A 90 -5.47 -1.96 3.36
CA ALA A 90 -4.63 -2.70 2.41
C ALA A 90 -3.14 -2.39 2.64
N VAL A 91 -2.32 -3.42 2.72
CA VAL A 91 -0.87 -3.31 2.93
C VAL A 91 -0.15 -3.56 1.62
N GLU A 92 0.61 -2.59 1.17
CA GLU A 92 1.50 -2.79 0.02
C GLU A 92 2.79 -3.46 0.46
N PHE A 93 3.23 -4.45 -0.29
CA PHE A 93 4.51 -5.09 -0.06
C PHE A 93 5.35 -5.11 -1.33
N ARG A 94 6.65 -5.06 -1.15
CA ARG A 94 7.62 -5.08 -2.23
C ARG A 94 8.80 -5.95 -1.84
N ALA A 95 9.22 -6.80 -2.77
CA ALA A 95 10.46 -7.55 -2.60
C ALA A 95 11.67 -6.63 -2.85
N GLU A 96 12.59 -6.60 -1.93
CA GLU A 96 13.89 -5.94 -2.07
C GLU A 96 14.85 -6.77 -2.93
N LYS A 97 15.99 -6.18 -3.32
CA LYS A 97 17.02 -6.89 -4.10
C LYS A 97 17.54 -8.15 -3.42
N GLY A 98 17.54 -8.19 -2.08
CA GLY A 98 17.93 -9.34 -1.29
C GLY A 98 16.86 -10.43 -1.17
N GLY A 99 15.67 -10.24 -1.79
CA GLY A 99 14.55 -11.18 -1.68
C GLY A 99 13.85 -11.11 -0.32
N VAL A 100 14.01 -10.02 0.42
CA VAL A 100 13.32 -9.79 1.69
C VAL A 100 12.07 -8.96 1.44
N ILE A 101 10.98 -9.32 2.12
CA ILE A 101 9.72 -8.57 2.10
C ILE A 101 9.44 -8.09 3.51
N HIS A 102 9.22 -6.81 3.68
CA HIS A 102 8.80 -6.18 4.93
C HIS A 102 7.37 -5.69 4.80
N ALA A 103 6.53 -6.04 5.76
CA ALA A 103 5.14 -5.58 5.82
C ALA A 103 4.66 -5.44 7.26
N GLY A 104 3.85 -4.43 7.51
CA GLY A 104 3.17 -4.26 8.78
C GLY A 104 1.83 -4.99 8.76
N ILE A 105 1.72 -6.10 9.48
CA ILE A 105 0.54 -6.97 9.45
C ILE A 105 -0.49 -6.66 10.55
N GLY A 106 -0.14 -5.82 11.51
CA GLY A 106 -1.06 -5.52 12.60
C GLY A 106 -0.51 -4.53 13.60
N LYS A 107 -1.27 -4.31 14.65
CA LYS A 107 -0.91 -3.47 15.80
C LYS A 107 -0.88 -4.33 17.05
N ALA A 108 -0.16 -3.89 18.09
CA ALA A 108 -0.12 -4.58 19.38
C ALA A 108 -1.48 -4.72 20.07
N SER A 109 -2.45 -3.91 19.66
CA SER A 109 -3.84 -3.97 20.16
C SER A 109 -4.69 -5.06 19.49
N PHE A 110 -4.18 -5.73 18.46
CA PHE A 110 -4.93 -6.79 17.77
C PHE A 110 -4.90 -8.09 18.60
N SER A 111 -5.96 -8.87 18.50
CA SER A 111 -6.00 -10.20 19.11
C SER A 111 -5.03 -11.16 18.39
N GLU A 112 -4.58 -12.17 19.11
CA GLU A 112 -3.69 -13.21 18.55
C GLU A 112 -4.28 -13.88 17.31
N LYS A 113 -5.59 -14.14 17.32
CA LYS A 113 -6.31 -14.72 16.17
C LYS A 113 -6.25 -13.82 14.94
N ALA A 114 -6.53 -12.51 15.12
CA ALA A 114 -6.49 -11.55 14.03
C ALA A 114 -5.07 -11.41 13.42
N ILE A 115 -4.04 -11.45 14.26
CA ILE A 115 -2.65 -11.43 13.78
C ILE A 115 -2.33 -12.70 13.01
N SER A 116 -2.76 -13.88 13.50
CA SER A 116 -2.54 -15.17 12.82
C SER A 116 -3.24 -15.21 11.45
N GLU A 117 -4.48 -14.77 11.38
CA GLU A 117 -5.24 -14.66 10.13
C GLU A 117 -4.54 -13.72 9.12
N ASN A 118 -4.10 -12.55 9.58
CA ASN A 118 -3.37 -11.60 8.74
C ASN A 118 -2.05 -12.19 8.22
N ILE A 119 -1.33 -12.97 9.03
CA ILE A 119 -0.09 -13.64 8.60
C ILE A 119 -0.40 -14.65 7.50
N ILE A 120 -1.43 -15.49 7.68
CA ILE A 120 -1.82 -16.53 6.71
C ILE A 120 -2.23 -15.88 5.39
N GLU A 121 -3.08 -14.85 5.42
CA GLU A 121 -3.50 -14.11 4.23
C GLU A 121 -2.31 -13.45 3.52
N PHE A 122 -1.43 -12.81 4.27
CA PHE A 122 -0.25 -12.17 3.70
C PHE A 122 0.69 -13.18 3.03
N ILE A 123 0.96 -14.31 3.67
CA ILE A 123 1.80 -15.38 3.11
C ILE A 123 1.12 -16.02 1.89
N GLY A 124 -0.21 -16.20 1.94
CA GLY A 124 -1.01 -16.65 0.82
C GLY A 124 -0.90 -15.73 -0.39
N ALA A 125 -0.98 -14.41 -0.18
CA ALA A 125 -0.79 -13.43 -1.23
C ALA A 125 0.63 -13.49 -1.84
N VAL A 126 1.66 -13.59 -1.00
CA VAL A 126 3.05 -13.72 -1.47
C VAL A 126 3.27 -15.02 -2.25
N ARG A 127 2.62 -16.13 -1.87
CA ARG A 127 2.67 -17.40 -2.61
C ARG A 127 2.00 -17.31 -3.98
N LYS A 128 0.89 -16.59 -4.09
CA LYS A 128 0.18 -16.37 -5.36
C LYS A 128 1.03 -15.59 -6.36
N GLU A 129 1.82 -14.64 -5.89
CA GLU A 129 2.73 -13.85 -6.73
C GLU A 129 4.04 -14.58 -7.10
N LYS A 130 4.16 -15.86 -6.77
CA LYS A 130 5.35 -16.66 -7.13
C LYS A 130 5.48 -16.76 -8.64
N PRO A 131 6.58 -16.28 -9.25
CA PRO A 131 6.80 -16.43 -10.68
C PRO A 131 7.03 -17.91 -11.04
N SER A 132 6.54 -18.33 -12.21
CA SER A 132 6.66 -19.72 -12.70
C SER A 132 8.11 -20.20 -12.84
N GLY A 133 9.06 -19.29 -13.01
CA GLY A 133 10.49 -19.60 -13.09
C GLY A 133 11.18 -19.87 -11.74
N ALA A 134 10.53 -19.57 -10.61
CA ALA A 134 11.13 -19.79 -9.30
C ALA A 134 11.02 -21.26 -8.89
N LYS A 135 12.12 -22.00 -9.04
CA LYS A 135 12.23 -23.41 -8.64
C LYS A 135 12.63 -23.52 -7.16
N GLY A 136 12.15 -24.56 -6.50
CA GLY A 136 12.48 -24.86 -5.10
C GLY A 136 11.62 -24.12 -4.07
N THR A 137 12.13 -24.05 -2.82
CA THR A 137 11.44 -23.43 -1.68
C THR A 137 11.40 -21.91 -1.86
N TYR A 138 10.20 -21.34 -2.09
CA TYR A 138 10.02 -19.92 -2.36
C TYR A 138 10.16 -19.07 -1.09
N ILE A 139 9.46 -19.44 -0.04
CA ILE A 139 9.55 -18.79 1.27
C ILE A 139 10.53 -19.57 2.14
N LYS A 140 11.69 -19.01 2.41
CA LYS A 140 12.76 -19.66 3.19
C LYS A 140 12.59 -19.47 4.69
N LYS A 141 12.19 -18.28 5.10
CA LYS A 141 12.08 -17.90 6.52
C LYS A 141 11.01 -16.82 6.68
N VAL A 142 10.20 -16.97 7.71
CA VAL A 142 9.26 -15.96 8.17
C VAL A 142 9.63 -15.59 9.60
N SER A 143 9.70 -14.29 9.87
CA SER A 143 9.96 -13.77 11.21
C SER A 143 8.99 -12.66 11.54
N LEU A 144 8.45 -12.70 12.74
CA LEU A 144 7.55 -11.69 13.29
C LEU A 144 8.30 -10.90 14.36
N SER A 145 8.20 -9.59 14.34
CA SER A 145 8.77 -8.74 15.38
C SER A 145 7.84 -7.57 15.70
N SER A 146 7.84 -7.13 16.93
CA SER A 146 7.28 -5.83 17.30
C SER A 146 8.30 -4.72 17.01
N THR A 147 7.86 -3.46 17.07
CA THR A 147 8.70 -2.29 16.75
C THR A 147 10.01 -2.25 17.55
N MET A 148 9.97 -2.64 18.82
CA MET A 148 11.14 -2.65 19.72
C MET A 148 11.44 -4.04 20.29
N GLY A 149 10.76 -5.09 19.83
CA GLY A 149 10.94 -6.44 20.33
C GLY A 149 11.90 -7.29 19.51
N PRO A 150 12.30 -8.44 20.05
CA PRO A 150 13.08 -9.41 19.31
C PRO A 150 12.28 -10.04 18.17
N GLY A 151 12.99 -10.50 17.14
CA GLY A 151 12.40 -11.26 16.05
C GLY A 151 12.14 -12.71 16.45
N VAL A 152 10.90 -13.17 16.32
CA VAL A 152 10.47 -14.54 16.55
C VAL A 152 10.31 -15.24 15.21
N SER A 153 10.92 -16.42 15.06
CA SER A 153 10.76 -17.23 13.84
C SER A 153 9.40 -17.92 13.84
N VAL A 154 8.71 -17.83 12.72
CA VAL A 154 7.43 -18.51 12.48
C VAL A 154 7.68 -19.75 11.63
N ASP A 155 7.06 -20.87 11.99
CA ASP A 155 7.16 -22.10 11.22
C ASP A 155 6.40 -21.98 9.90
N THR A 156 7.12 -22.08 8.81
CA THR A 156 6.57 -22.00 7.45
C THR A 156 5.81 -23.27 7.02
N GLY A 157 5.95 -24.36 7.77
CA GLY A 157 5.22 -25.60 7.52
C GLY A 157 3.81 -25.63 8.11
N ALA A 158 3.56 -24.75 9.09
CA ALA A 158 2.26 -24.63 9.77
C ALA A 158 1.32 -23.59 9.12
N ILE A 159 1.79 -22.91 8.06
CA ILE A 159 1.05 -21.82 7.39
C ILE A 159 0.77 -22.14 5.93
#